data_504fd44dc99c862fabb19bc0ba3417c5
#
_entry.id   504fd44dc99c862fabb19bc0ba3417c5
#
_cell.length_a   1.000
_cell.length_b   1.000
_cell.length_c   1.000
_cell.angle_alpha   90.00
_cell.angle_beta   90.00
_cell.angle_gamma   90.00
#
_symmetry.space_group_name_H-M   'P 1'
#
loop_
_entity.id
_entity.type
_entity.pdbx_description
1 polymer ?
#
loop_
_entity_poly.entity_id
_entity_poly.type
_entity_poly.pdbx_seq_one_letter_code
_entity_poly.pdbx_strand_id
1 'polypeptide(L)'
;SVDEAFLSLEGMEWKGLRRYMKEMHDHILSTVDLPVSVGIARTKTLTKVASELVKKDPTSDGIGLMTEQADIDAKLRRLPVGDIWGIGPRTTEFLTSKEVNIHTAFDLKSAPEEWVRKNLHVNGLRTVMELRGLPCINVETVQEAPKSVMRSRSFGRYITNLSEMREAV
;
A
#
# COMPACT_ATOMS: atom_id res chain seq x y z
N SER A 1 -5.04 6.28 2.86
CA SER A 1 -5.89 5.89 4.00
C SER A 1 -5.88 7.01 5.03
N VAL A 2 -6.89 7.07 5.89
CA VAL A 2 -7.00 8.10 6.97
C VAL A 2 -5.95 7.86 8.07
N ASP A 3 -5.50 6.63 8.18
CA ASP A 3 -4.62 6.10 9.23
C ASP A 3 -3.19 5.82 8.74
N GLU A 4 -2.83 6.29 7.55
CA GLU A 4 -1.51 6.05 6.96
C GLU A 4 -0.87 7.33 6.45
N ALA A 5 0.44 7.46 6.65
CA ALA A 5 1.24 8.56 6.13
C ALA A 5 2.51 8.04 5.44
N PHE A 6 2.93 8.71 4.39
CA PHE A 6 4.22 8.51 3.75
C PHE A 6 5.12 9.70 4.05
N LEU A 7 6.35 9.40 4.44
CA LEU A 7 7.39 10.39 4.69
C LEU A 7 8.50 10.23 3.65
N SER A 8 8.95 11.33 3.06
CA SER A 8 10.17 11.33 2.25
C SER A 8 11.38 11.34 3.17
N LEU A 9 12.29 10.41 2.92
CA LEU A 9 13.59 10.30 3.59
C LEU A 9 14.73 10.67 2.63
N GLU A 10 14.42 11.44 1.59
CA GLU A 10 15.40 11.93 0.62
C GLU A 10 16.47 12.76 1.32
N GLY A 11 17.73 12.49 0.97
CA GLY A 11 18.89 13.14 1.61
C GLY A 11 19.33 12.50 2.93
N MET A 12 18.61 11.51 3.46
CA MET A 12 19.03 10.77 4.64
C MET A 12 19.87 9.54 4.26
N GLU A 13 20.96 9.31 4.99
CA GLU A 13 21.76 8.10 4.81
C GLU A 13 21.06 6.86 5.37
N TRP A 14 21.14 5.72 4.66
CA TRP A 14 20.59 4.45 5.10
C TRP A 14 21.19 3.96 6.43
N LYS A 15 22.46 4.33 6.69
CA LYS A 15 23.13 4.02 7.94
C LYS A 15 22.51 4.81 9.09
N GLY A 16 21.94 4.11 10.05
CA GLY A 16 21.24 4.73 11.19
C GLY A 16 19.76 5.02 10.98
N LEU A 17 19.24 4.89 9.75
CA LEU A 17 17.85 5.16 9.44
C LEU A 17 16.89 4.27 10.26
N ARG A 18 17.21 2.97 10.42
CA ARG A 18 16.42 2.06 11.26
C ARG A 18 16.31 2.56 12.70
N ARG A 19 17.43 3.05 13.29
CA ARG A 19 17.43 3.58 14.66
C ARG A 19 16.57 4.83 14.76
N TYR A 20 16.73 5.77 13.84
CA TYR A 20 15.92 6.99 13.78
C TYR A 20 14.42 6.69 13.69
N MET A 21 14.05 5.76 12.80
CA MET A 21 12.64 5.37 12.64
C MET A 21 12.11 4.61 13.86
N LYS A 22 12.96 3.87 14.57
CA LYS A 22 12.59 3.23 15.83
C LYS A 22 12.34 4.27 16.93
N GLU A 23 13.19 5.27 17.05
CA GLU A 23 13.00 6.39 17.98
C GLU A 23 11.69 7.13 17.70
N MET A 24 11.38 7.39 16.42
CA MET A 24 10.10 7.99 16.00
C MET A 24 8.90 7.10 16.36
N HIS A 25 8.97 5.80 16.06
CA HIS A 25 7.94 4.82 16.38
C HIS A 25 7.65 4.82 17.90
N ASP A 26 8.68 4.72 18.73
CA ASP A 26 8.56 4.67 20.18
C ASP A 26 8.04 5.99 20.75
N HIS A 27 8.40 7.11 20.12
CA HIS A 27 7.87 8.43 20.49
C HIS A 27 6.37 8.54 20.18
N ILE A 28 5.92 8.06 19.03
CA ILE A 28 4.48 8.02 18.69
C ILE A 28 3.74 7.17 19.72
N LEU A 29 4.21 5.95 19.97
CA LEU A 29 3.58 5.05 20.94
C LEU A 29 3.49 5.67 22.34
N SER A 30 4.58 6.29 22.83
CA SER A 30 4.61 6.89 24.16
C SER A 30 3.77 8.17 24.28
N THR A 31 3.57 8.91 23.18
CA THR A 31 2.88 10.21 23.20
C THR A 31 1.38 10.09 23.01
N VAL A 32 0.95 9.22 22.09
CA VAL A 32 -0.47 9.11 21.70
C VAL A 32 -1.06 7.71 21.96
N ASP A 33 -0.27 6.79 22.49
CA ASP A 33 -0.67 5.39 22.81
C ASP A 33 -1.22 4.63 21.59
N LEU A 34 -0.72 4.95 20.39
CA LEU A 34 -1.10 4.28 19.15
C LEU A 34 0.04 3.40 18.65
N PRO A 35 -0.17 2.07 18.59
CA PRO A 35 0.79 1.18 17.96
C PRO A 35 0.79 1.40 16.45
N VAL A 36 1.94 1.71 15.88
CA VAL A 36 2.13 1.91 14.44
C VAL A 36 3.12 0.89 13.90
N SER A 37 3.03 0.57 12.60
CA SER A 37 4.03 -0.24 11.90
C SER A 37 4.72 0.64 10.86
N VAL A 38 6.05 0.66 10.87
CA VAL A 38 6.86 1.49 9.99
C VAL A 38 7.54 0.63 8.94
N GLY A 39 7.23 0.87 7.68
CA GLY A 39 7.95 0.28 6.55
C GLY A 39 8.95 1.29 5.97
N ILE A 40 10.13 0.82 5.57
CA ILE A 40 11.18 1.63 4.96
C ILE A 40 11.65 0.94 3.69
N ALA A 41 11.49 1.60 2.54
CA ALA A 41 11.92 1.09 1.25
C ALA A 41 12.13 2.24 0.24
N ARG A 42 12.57 1.90 -0.98
CA ARG A 42 12.82 2.89 -2.04
C ARG A 42 11.54 3.39 -2.72
N THR A 43 10.43 2.67 -2.61
CA THR A 43 9.16 2.99 -3.28
C THR A 43 8.00 2.86 -2.32
N LYS A 44 6.88 3.55 -2.59
CA LYS A 44 5.67 3.48 -1.77
C LYS A 44 5.13 2.05 -1.66
N THR A 45 5.09 1.31 -2.77
CA THR A 45 4.59 -0.07 -2.78
C THR A 45 5.47 -0.99 -1.93
N LEU A 46 6.80 -0.91 -2.05
CA LEU A 46 7.71 -1.69 -1.19
C LEU A 46 7.63 -1.26 0.28
N THR A 47 7.43 0.03 0.55
CA THR A 47 7.23 0.56 1.91
C THR A 47 5.98 -0.04 2.55
N LYS A 48 4.88 -0.13 1.80
CA LYS A 48 3.65 -0.80 2.26
C LYS A 48 3.86 -2.29 2.50
N VAL A 49 4.57 -2.98 1.61
CA VAL A 49 4.94 -4.39 1.84
C VAL A 49 5.75 -4.55 3.13
N ALA A 50 6.76 -3.71 3.35
CA ALA A 50 7.58 -3.75 4.56
C ALA A 50 6.74 -3.55 5.84
N SER A 51 5.84 -2.57 5.84
CA SER A 51 4.93 -2.28 6.95
C SER A 51 3.97 -3.43 7.24
N GLU A 52 3.35 -4.03 6.20
CA GLU A 52 2.42 -5.15 6.36
C GLU A 52 3.12 -6.43 6.88
N LEU A 53 4.35 -6.70 6.45
CA LEU A 53 5.12 -7.84 6.96
C LEU A 53 5.43 -7.69 8.44
N VAL A 54 5.81 -6.50 8.88
CA VAL A 54 6.04 -6.17 10.29
C VAL A 54 4.78 -6.33 11.12
N LYS A 55 3.65 -5.83 10.64
CA LYS A 55 2.35 -5.92 11.30
C LYS A 55 1.90 -7.37 11.52
N LYS A 56 2.27 -8.28 10.62
CA LYS A 56 1.95 -9.72 10.71
C LYS A 56 2.95 -10.51 11.57
N ASP A 57 4.07 -9.92 11.95
CA ASP A 57 5.10 -10.57 12.75
C ASP A 57 5.03 -10.10 14.23
N PRO A 58 4.48 -10.91 15.14
CA PRO A 58 4.36 -10.54 16.55
C PRO A 58 5.71 -10.40 17.28
N THR A 59 6.81 -10.85 16.67
CA THR A 59 8.17 -10.74 17.23
C THR A 59 8.89 -9.48 16.75
N SER A 60 8.27 -8.73 15.83
CA SER A 60 8.84 -7.51 15.26
C SER A 60 8.87 -6.37 16.28
N ASP A 61 9.90 -5.55 16.18
CA ASP A 61 10.01 -4.27 16.91
C ASP A 61 9.23 -3.11 16.29
N GLY A 62 8.35 -3.40 15.32
CA GLY A 62 7.53 -2.41 14.63
C GLY A 62 8.18 -1.79 13.38
N ILE A 63 9.45 -2.15 13.04
CA ILE A 63 10.20 -1.54 11.94
C ILE A 63 10.58 -2.56 10.88
N GLY A 64 10.05 -2.38 9.66
CA GLY A 64 10.38 -3.17 8.47
C GLY A 64 11.31 -2.43 7.53
N LEU A 65 12.42 -3.04 7.16
CA LEU A 65 13.39 -2.49 6.20
C LEU A 65 13.46 -3.39 4.97
N MET A 66 13.34 -2.79 3.77
CA MET A 66 13.47 -3.46 2.47
C MET A 66 14.40 -2.65 1.56
N THR A 67 15.70 -2.85 1.70
CA THR A 67 16.74 -2.11 0.98
C THR A 67 17.57 -2.98 0.04
N GLU A 68 17.85 -4.22 0.47
CA GLU A 68 18.66 -5.15 -0.28
C GLU A 68 17.81 -5.99 -1.24
N GLN A 69 18.22 -6.05 -2.52
CA GLN A 69 17.41 -6.70 -3.57
C GLN A 69 17.12 -8.17 -3.29
N ALA A 70 18.08 -8.91 -2.75
CA ALA A 70 17.90 -10.31 -2.43
C ALA A 70 16.86 -10.54 -1.31
N ASP A 71 16.86 -9.67 -0.29
CA ASP A 71 15.87 -9.69 0.80
C ASP A 71 14.48 -9.30 0.28
N ILE A 72 14.40 -8.26 -0.57
CA ILE A 72 13.16 -7.85 -1.23
C ILE A 72 12.56 -9.05 -1.99
N ASP A 73 13.35 -9.70 -2.84
CA ASP A 73 12.88 -10.82 -3.65
C ASP A 73 12.43 -12.01 -2.81
N ALA A 74 13.17 -12.32 -1.73
CA ALA A 74 12.79 -13.39 -0.80
C ALA A 74 11.45 -13.11 -0.11
N LYS A 75 11.20 -11.87 0.30
CA LYS A 75 9.94 -11.44 0.90
C LYS A 75 8.79 -11.45 -0.12
N LEU A 76 9.01 -10.94 -1.33
CA LEU A 76 8.00 -10.91 -2.38
C LEU A 76 7.58 -12.31 -2.85
N ARG A 77 8.46 -13.31 -2.80
CA ARG A 77 8.11 -14.72 -3.10
C ARG A 77 7.13 -15.33 -2.11
N ARG A 78 7.07 -14.80 -0.89
CA ARG A 78 6.17 -15.28 0.17
C ARG A 78 4.90 -14.44 0.29
N LEU A 79 4.85 -13.27 -0.35
CA LEU A 79 3.73 -12.37 -0.29
C LEU A 79 2.71 -12.74 -1.37
N PRO A 80 1.45 -13.10 -1.01
CA PRO A 80 0.38 -13.29 -1.97
C PRO A 80 0.16 -12.05 -2.83
N VAL A 81 -0.14 -12.21 -4.10
CA VAL A 81 -0.35 -11.11 -5.04
C VAL A 81 -1.49 -10.18 -4.62
N GLY A 82 -2.52 -10.73 -3.95
CA GLY A 82 -3.66 -9.96 -3.44
C GLY A 82 -3.34 -9.08 -2.24
N ASP A 83 -2.19 -9.30 -1.57
CA ASP A 83 -1.73 -8.48 -0.44
C ASP A 83 -0.92 -7.24 -0.91
N ILE A 84 -0.71 -7.09 -2.22
CA ILE A 84 -0.02 -5.92 -2.78
C ILE A 84 -0.96 -4.73 -2.75
N TRP A 85 -0.46 -3.60 -2.26
CA TRP A 85 -1.19 -2.33 -2.28
C TRP A 85 -1.63 -1.95 -3.71
N GLY A 86 -2.93 -1.71 -3.87
CA GLY A 86 -3.53 -1.40 -5.17
C GLY A 86 -4.03 -2.62 -5.96
N ILE A 87 -3.80 -3.84 -5.49
CA ILE A 87 -4.37 -5.07 -6.07
C ILE A 87 -5.64 -5.44 -5.30
N GLY A 88 -6.80 -5.22 -5.92
CA GLY A 88 -8.09 -5.54 -5.33
C GLY A 88 -8.54 -6.99 -5.61
N PRO A 89 -9.66 -7.44 -4.97
CA PRO A 89 -10.13 -8.83 -5.10
C PRO A 89 -10.33 -9.31 -6.54
N ARG A 90 -10.92 -8.48 -7.40
CA ARG A 90 -11.13 -8.85 -8.83
C ARG A 90 -9.82 -9.03 -9.59
N THR A 91 -8.84 -8.16 -9.32
CA THR A 91 -7.51 -8.26 -9.93
C THR A 91 -6.79 -9.50 -9.41
N THR A 92 -6.92 -9.81 -8.12
CA THR A 92 -6.37 -11.02 -7.51
C THR A 92 -6.93 -12.27 -8.17
N GLU A 93 -8.26 -12.37 -8.32
CA GLU A 93 -8.93 -13.49 -8.99
C GLU A 93 -8.42 -13.68 -10.43
N PHE A 94 -8.31 -12.59 -11.19
CA PHE A 94 -7.76 -12.61 -12.54
C PHE A 94 -6.30 -13.11 -12.56
N LEU A 95 -5.45 -12.56 -11.70
CA LEU A 95 -4.02 -12.91 -11.65
C LEU A 95 -3.79 -14.36 -11.24
N THR A 96 -4.59 -14.88 -10.30
CA THR A 96 -4.46 -16.25 -9.79
C THR A 96 -5.21 -17.30 -10.63
N SER A 97 -5.89 -16.87 -11.70
CA SER A 97 -6.56 -17.78 -12.62
C SER A 97 -5.59 -18.78 -13.26
N LYS A 98 -6.09 -19.92 -13.74
CA LYS A 98 -5.26 -20.97 -14.36
C LYS A 98 -4.54 -20.48 -15.61
N GLU A 99 -5.12 -19.54 -16.33
CA GLU A 99 -4.58 -18.97 -17.57
C GLU A 99 -3.42 -18.00 -17.30
N VAL A 100 -3.46 -17.27 -16.19
CA VAL A 100 -2.47 -16.22 -15.83
C VAL A 100 -1.40 -16.75 -14.88
N ASN A 101 -1.80 -17.49 -13.85
CA ASN A 101 -0.92 -18.21 -12.91
C ASN A 101 0.12 -17.31 -12.18
N ILE A 102 -0.30 -16.12 -11.76
CA ILE A 102 0.48 -15.18 -10.95
C ILE A 102 -0.07 -15.20 -9.52
N HIS A 103 0.66 -15.81 -8.59
CA HIS A 103 0.22 -16.04 -7.21
C HIS A 103 0.92 -15.17 -6.19
N THR A 104 2.17 -14.78 -6.47
CA THR A 104 3.00 -14.01 -5.54
C THR A 104 3.33 -12.63 -6.08
N ALA A 105 3.72 -11.73 -5.17
CA ALA A 105 4.23 -10.41 -5.55
C ALA A 105 5.49 -10.51 -6.43
N PHE A 106 6.29 -11.56 -6.25
CA PHE A 106 7.46 -11.80 -7.08
C PHE A 106 7.08 -12.23 -8.51
N ASP A 107 6.04 -13.06 -8.67
CA ASP A 107 5.54 -13.44 -9.99
C ASP A 107 5.07 -12.19 -10.75
N LEU A 108 4.30 -11.32 -10.09
CA LEU A 108 3.83 -10.07 -10.68
C LEU A 108 5.00 -9.13 -11.02
N LYS A 109 5.98 -8.97 -10.13
CA LYS A 109 7.21 -8.19 -10.36
C LYS A 109 7.95 -8.67 -11.61
N SER A 110 7.94 -10.00 -11.86
CA SER A 110 8.66 -10.65 -12.96
C SER A 110 7.89 -10.62 -14.28
N ALA A 111 6.61 -10.25 -14.27
CA ALA A 111 5.76 -10.24 -15.45
C ALA A 111 6.28 -9.25 -16.52
N PRO A 112 6.15 -9.58 -17.83
CA PRO A 112 6.54 -8.68 -18.92
C PRO A 112 5.73 -7.37 -18.91
N GLU A 113 6.37 -6.24 -19.14
CA GLU A 113 5.72 -4.92 -19.10
C GLU A 113 4.58 -4.78 -20.08
N GLU A 114 4.73 -5.30 -21.29
CA GLU A 114 3.67 -5.29 -22.31
C GLU A 114 2.43 -6.05 -21.86
N TRP A 115 2.64 -7.21 -21.23
CA TRP A 115 1.55 -8.00 -20.67
C TRP A 115 0.86 -7.25 -19.53
N VAL A 116 1.63 -6.65 -18.60
CA VAL A 116 1.11 -5.86 -17.48
C VAL A 116 0.32 -4.65 -18.01
N ARG A 117 0.86 -3.91 -18.96
CA ARG A 117 0.20 -2.75 -19.56
C ARG A 117 -1.13 -3.13 -20.22
N LYS A 118 -1.16 -4.24 -20.94
CA LYS A 118 -2.35 -4.75 -21.63
C LYS A 118 -3.45 -5.16 -20.67
N ASN A 119 -3.09 -5.85 -19.57
CA ASN A 119 -4.07 -6.52 -18.69
C ASN A 119 -4.37 -5.74 -17.42
N LEU A 120 -3.41 -4.97 -16.89
CA LEU A 120 -3.54 -4.22 -15.63
C LEU A 120 -3.47 -2.70 -15.83
N HIS A 121 -3.35 -2.25 -17.07
CA HIS A 121 -3.27 -0.84 -17.45
C HIS A 121 -2.12 -0.06 -16.76
N VAL A 122 -2.22 1.28 -16.77
CA VAL A 122 -1.15 2.16 -16.24
C VAL A 122 -0.93 1.98 -14.73
N ASN A 123 -1.97 1.72 -13.95
CA ASN A 123 -1.84 1.55 -12.51
C ASN A 123 -1.12 0.24 -12.16
N GLY A 124 -1.45 -0.85 -12.83
CA GLY A 124 -0.73 -2.12 -12.67
C GLY A 124 0.73 -2.02 -13.09
N LEU A 125 1.02 -1.29 -14.17
CA LEU A 125 2.40 -1.05 -14.59
C LEU A 125 3.18 -0.25 -13.53
N ARG A 126 2.60 0.81 -12.96
CA ARG A 126 3.22 1.56 -11.86
C ARG A 126 3.50 0.65 -10.66
N THR A 127 2.55 -0.19 -10.26
CA THR A 127 2.76 -1.16 -9.17
C THR A 127 3.93 -2.09 -9.46
N VAL A 128 4.05 -2.62 -10.66
CA VAL A 128 5.17 -3.49 -11.06
C VAL A 128 6.50 -2.74 -11.02
N MET A 129 6.55 -1.51 -11.53
CA MET A 129 7.78 -0.68 -11.46
C MET A 129 8.18 -0.38 -10.02
N GLU A 130 7.22 -0.07 -9.16
CA GLU A 130 7.45 0.13 -7.74
C GLU A 130 7.99 -1.14 -7.05
N LEU A 131 7.47 -2.32 -7.37
CA LEU A 131 8.01 -3.61 -6.88
C LEU A 131 9.43 -3.89 -7.38
N ARG A 132 9.81 -3.33 -8.53
CA ARG A 132 11.18 -3.37 -9.07
C ARG A 132 12.12 -2.33 -8.45
N GLY A 133 11.61 -1.49 -7.56
CA GLY A 133 12.37 -0.43 -6.89
C GLY A 133 12.47 0.88 -7.67
N LEU A 134 11.66 1.05 -8.71
CA LEU A 134 11.58 2.28 -9.53
C LEU A 134 10.40 3.13 -9.02
N PRO A 135 10.64 4.30 -8.38
CA PRO A 135 9.57 5.14 -7.84
C PRO A 135 8.73 5.74 -8.97
N CYS A 136 7.43 5.44 -8.95
CA CYS A 136 6.44 5.90 -9.93
C CYS A 136 5.28 6.66 -9.29
N ILE A 137 5.21 6.66 -7.95
CA ILE A 137 4.16 7.29 -7.16
C ILE A 137 4.81 8.29 -6.22
N ASN A 138 4.67 9.58 -6.52
CA ASN A 138 5.29 10.65 -5.73
C ASN A 138 4.69 10.73 -4.31
N VAL A 139 5.50 11.18 -3.35
CA VAL A 139 5.01 11.61 -2.05
C VAL A 139 4.46 13.02 -2.24
N GLU A 140 3.12 13.15 -2.14
CA GLU A 140 2.47 14.46 -2.22
C GLU A 140 2.70 15.21 -0.91
N THR A 141 3.37 16.34 -1.00
CA THR A 141 3.66 17.22 0.15
C THR A 141 2.60 18.30 0.33
N VAL A 142 1.78 18.54 -0.70
CA VAL A 142 0.69 19.53 -0.68
C VAL A 142 -0.61 18.78 -1.00
N GLN A 143 -1.56 18.87 -0.09
CA GLN A 143 -2.90 18.33 -0.32
C GLN A 143 -3.67 19.32 -1.18
N GLU A 144 -4.02 18.94 -2.42
CA GLU A 144 -4.95 19.73 -3.23
C GLU A 144 -6.30 19.82 -2.53
N ALA A 145 -6.95 20.99 -2.65
CA ALA A 145 -8.31 21.14 -2.16
C ALA A 145 -9.24 20.13 -2.84
N PRO A 146 -10.16 19.47 -2.11
CA PRO A 146 -11.07 18.51 -2.70
C PRO A 146 -11.93 19.17 -3.77
N LYS A 147 -11.96 18.60 -4.98
CA LYS A 147 -12.76 19.09 -6.12
C LYS A 147 -14.27 18.91 -5.91
N SER A 148 -14.66 18.02 -5.01
CA SER A 148 -16.06 17.79 -4.63
C SER A 148 -16.11 17.21 -3.22
N VAL A 149 -17.20 17.48 -2.52
CA VAL A 149 -17.55 16.87 -1.24
C VAL A 149 -18.84 16.10 -1.44
N MET A 150 -18.82 14.80 -1.19
CA MET A 150 -20.01 13.95 -1.27
C MET A 150 -20.33 13.40 0.11
N ARG A 151 -21.62 13.54 0.49
CA ARG A 151 -22.17 12.88 1.68
C ARG A 151 -23.25 11.92 1.23
N SER A 152 -23.17 10.68 1.66
CA SER A 152 -24.20 9.68 1.40
C SER A 152 -24.67 9.05 2.71
N ARG A 153 -25.93 8.65 2.76
CA ARG A 153 -26.53 7.92 3.86
C ARG A 153 -27.44 6.83 3.29
N SER A 154 -27.32 5.63 3.81
CA SER A 154 -28.24 4.55 3.49
C SER A 154 -29.47 4.67 4.37
N PHE A 155 -30.64 4.44 3.78
CA PHE A 155 -31.89 4.34 4.53
C PHE A 155 -32.04 2.92 5.08
N GLY A 156 -32.59 2.79 6.29
CA GLY A 156 -32.84 1.49 6.91
C GLY A 156 -33.95 0.68 6.24
N ARG A 157 -34.74 1.30 5.32
CA ARG A 157 -35.80 0.71 4.52
C ARG A 157 -35.83 1.31 3.12
N TYR A 158 -36.52 0.67 2.19
CA TYR A 158 -36.76 1.25 0.89
C TYR A 158 -37.65 2.50 1.00
N ILE A 159 -37.24 3.58 0.33
CA ILE A 159 -38.01 4.83 0.20
C ILE A 159 -38.76 4.77 -1.12
N THR A 160 -40.08 4.92 -1.06
CA THR A 160 -40.96 4.81 -2.23
C THR A 160 -41.67 6.11 -2.57
N ASN A 161 -41.55 7.13 -1.73
CA ASN A 161 -42.19 8.42 -1.98
C ASN A 161 -41.22 9.61 -1.90
N LEU A 162 -41.58 10.69 -2.60
CA LEU A 162 -40.73 11.88 -2.77
C LEU A 162 -40.64 12.70 -1.47
N SER A 163 -41.64 12.67 -0.59
CA SER A 163 -41.63 13.44 0.65
C SER A 163 -40.59 12.89 1.63
N GLU A 164 -40.49 11.56 1.78
CA GLU A 164 -39.46 10.91 2.61
C GLU A 164 -38.05 11.18 2.07
N MET A 165 -37.91 11.26 0.74
CA MET A 165 -36.63 11.56 0.11
C MET A 165 -36.21 13.02 0.37
N ARG A 166 -37.15 13.96 0.40
CA ARG A 166 -36.91 15.38 0.70
C ARG A 166 -36.50 15.65 2.13
N GLU A 167 -36.97 14.84 3.09
CA GLU A 167 -36.56 14.95 4.50
C GLU A 167 -35.09 14.55 4.71
N ALA A 168 -34.50 13.80 3.78
CA ALA A 168 -33.15 13.26 3.92
C ALA A 168 -32.07 14.13 3.24
N VAL A 169 -32.45 15.11 2.45
CA VAL A 169 -31.60 16.06 1.72
C VAL A 169 -31.62 17.42 2.43
#